data_5fdca9dc1c2deb9d8144ea7b4c193b82
#
_entry.id   5fdca9dc1c2deb9d8144ea7b4c193b82
#
_cell.length_a   1.000
_cell.length_b   1.000
_cell.length_c   1.000
_cell.angle_alpha   90.00
_cell.angle_beta   90.00
_cell.angle_gamma   90.00
#
_symmetry.space_group_name_H-M   'P 1'
#
loop_
_entity.id
_entity.type
_entity.pdbx_description
1 polymer ?
#
loop_
_entity_poly.entity_id
_entity_poly.type
_entity_poly.pdbx_seq_one_letter_code
_entity_poly.pdbx_strand_id
1 'polypeptide(L)'
;RRISLFAAPTMVKRLVDFVEQAGAAHSGFKTIIYGGGPMYTENIRQALRVMGSRFVQIYGQGESPMTITALSRHHLEDYAHPRYEQRIASVGVAQSLVEIRIADADRKILPTGATGEVLVRGETVMSGYWNDPESTANTIQDGWLHTGDVGSIDEDGFLTLKDRSRDVIISGGANIYPREVEETLLLHPG
;
A
#
# COMPACT_ATOMS: atom_id res chain seq x y z
N ARG A 1 -21.73 -9.47 19.64
CA ARG A 1 -20.34 -8.98 19.64
C ARG A 1 -19.90 -8.67 18.23
N ARG A 2 -19.15 -7.58 18.03
CA ARG A 2 -18.51 -7.25 16.76
C ARG A 2 -17.03 -7.57 16.87
N ILE A 3 -16.45 -8.13 15.80
CA ILE A 3 -15.03 -8.51 15.73
C ILE A 3 -14.24 -7.59 14.80
N SER A 4 -12.96 -7.42 15.07
CA SER A 4 -12.00 -6.88 14.11
C SER A 4 -11.13 -8.01 13.58
N LEU A 5 -10.80 -7.97 12.30
CA LEU A 5 -10.02 -8.96 11.58
C LEU A 5 -8.79 -8.28 10.98
N PHE A 6 -7.63 -8.95 11.05
CA PHE A 6 -6.48 -8.64 10.20
C PHE A 6 -6.34 -9.75 9.15
N ALA A 7 -6.19 -9.37 7.88
CA ALA A 7 -6.11 -10.32 6.77
C ALA A 7 -5.23 -9.82 5.62
N ALA A 8 -4.61 -10.74 4.90
CA ALA A 8 -3.97 -10.42 3.62
C ALA A 8 -5.03 -10.03 2.57
N PRO A 9 -4.70 -9.21 1.56
CA PRO A 9 -5.64 -8.80 0.50
C PRO A 9 -6.36 -9.95 -0.18
N THR A 10 -5.66 -11.05 -0.45
CA THR A 10 -6.26 -12.27 -1.04
C THR A 10 -7.34 -12.90 -0.15
N MET A 11 -7.16 -12.85 1.18
CA MET A 11 -8.16 -13.34 2.13
C MET A 11 -9.37 -12.40 2.20
N VAL A 12 -9.13 -11.09 2.12
CA VAL A 12 -10.20 -10.09 2.02
C VAL A 12 -11.03 -10.34 0.77
N LYS A 13 -10.39 -10.52 -0.40
CA LYS A 13 -11.08 -10.81 -1.66
C LYS A 13 -11.98 -12.05 -1.54
N ARG A 14 -11.45 -13.17 -1.01
CA ARG A 14 -12.21 -14.40 -0.80
C ARG A 14 -13.40 -14.22 0.14
N LEU A 15 -13.21 -13.45 1.23
CA LEU A 15 -14.29 -13.13 2.16
C LEU A 15 -15.39 -12.32 1.49
N VAL A 16 -15.01 -11.30 0.72
CA VAL A 16 -15.96 -10.44 -0.02
C VAL A 16 -16.74 -11.25 -1.04
N ASP A 17 -16.07 -12.10 -1.84
CA ASP A 17 -16.70 -12.98 -2.81
C ASP A 17 -17.70 -13.93 -2.15
N PHE A 18 -17.33 -14.54 -1.04
CA PHE A 18 -18.21 -15.41 -0.28
C PHE A 18 -19.46 -14.67 0.23
N VAL A 19 -19.26 -13.47 0.80
CA VAL A 19 -20.37 -12.64 1.29
C VAL A 19 -21.33 -12.26 0.15
N GLU A 20 -20.78 -11.87 -0.99
CA GLU A 20 -21.58 -11.47 -2.17
C GLU A 20 -22.34 -12.66 -2.77
N GLN A 21 -21.69 -13.80 -2.98
CA GLN A 21 -22.27 -14.99 -3.59
C GLN A 21 -23.29 -15.70 -2.69
N ALA A 22 -22.98 -15.81 -1.41
CA ALA A 22 -23.84 -16.52 -0.45
C ALA A 22 -24.90 -15.61 0.20
N GLY A 23 -24.87 -14.29 -0.03
CA GLY A 23 -25.70 -13.33 0.70
C GLY A 23 -25.46 -13.37 2.20
N ALA A 24 -24.23 -13.74 2.62
CA ALA A 24 -23.92 -14.02 4.02
C ALA A 24 -23.95 -12.74 4.88
N ALA A 25 -24.47 -12.87 6.10
CA ALA A 25 -24.50 -11.76 7.05
C ALA A 25 -23.08 -11.35 7.45
N HIS A 26 -22.76 -10.06 7.31
CA HIS A 26 -21.44 -9.51 7.60
C HIS A 26 -21.47 -8.40 8.69
N SER A 27 -22.60 -8.17 9.32
CA SER A 27 -22.76 -7.15 10.38
C SER A 27 -21.92 -7.40 11.63
N GLY A 28 -21.42 -8.65 11.81
CA GLY A 28 -20.49 -9.02 12.87
C GLY A 28 -19.09 -8.41 12.74
N PHE A 29 -18.68 -7.97 11.55
CA PHE A 29 -17.39 -7.31 11.36
C PHE A 29 -17.46 -5.82 11.70
N LYS A 30 -16.60 -5.39 12.66
CA LYS A 30 -16.42 -3.98 13.02
C LYS A 30 -15.41 -3.31 12.11
N THR A 31 -14.25 -3.96 11.95
CA THR A 31 -13.12 -3.43 11.17
C THR A 31 -12.38 -4.60 10.53
N ILE A 32 -12.02 -4.46 9.27
CA ILE A 32 -11.14 -5.37 8.56
C ILE A 32 -9.89 -4.58 8.20
N ILE A 33 -8.78 -4.91 8.85
CA ILE A 33 -7.48 -4.32 8.57
C ILE A 33 -6.79 -5.25 7.57
N TYR A 34 -6.23 -4.69 6.50
CA TYR A 34 -5.52 -5.47 5.49
C TYR A 34 -4.19 -4.84 5.10
N GLY A 35 -3.25 -5.69 4.71
CA GLY A 35 -1.91 -5.31 4.30
C GLY A 35 -1.03 -6.52 4.04
N GLY A 36 0.25 -6.29 3.78
CA GLY A 36 1.23 -7.35 3.52
C GLY A 36 1.18 -7.93 2.10
N GLY A 37 0.47 -7.27 1.19
CA GLY A 37 0.39 -7.62 -0.23
C GLY A 37 -0.39 -6.58 -1.01
N PRO A 38 -0.38 -6.64 -2.36
CA PRO A 38 -1.13 -5.69 -3.18
C PRO A 38 -2.65 -5.87 -2.99
N MET A 39 -3.34 -4.75 -2.83
CA MET A 39 -4.79 -4.67 -2.95
C MET A 39 -5.10 -3.93 -4.25
N TYR A 40 -5.71 -4.62 -5.20
CA TYR A 40 -6.12 -4.02 -6.46
C TYR A 40 -7.32 -3.10 -6.27
N THR A 41 -7.36 -2.03 -7.03
CA THR A 41 -8.39 -0.99 -6.91
C THR A 41 -9.80 -1.56 -7.08
N GLU A 42 -10.00 -2.47 -8.04
CA GLU A 42 -11.31 -3.09 -8.23
C GLU A 42 -11.73 -3.98 -7.05
N ASN A 43 -10.77 -4.68 -6.42
CA ASN A 43 -11.06 -5.52 -5.26
C ASN A 43 -11.51 -4.70 -4.04
N ILE A 44 -10.86 -3.57 -3.77
CA ILE A 44 -11.31 -2.69 -2.67
C ILE A 44 -12.63 -2.01 -3.00
N ARG A 45 -12.87 -1.65 -4.26
CA ARG A 45 -14.14 -1.10 -4.72
C ARG A 45 -15.29 -2.10 -4.54
N GLN A 46 -15.09 -3.36 -4.93
CA GLN A 46 -16.04 -4.45 -4.65
C GLN A 46 -16.27 -4.62 -3.14
N ALA A 47 -15.20 -4.64 -2.34
CA ALA A 47 -15.29 -4.80 -0.89
C ALA A 47 -16.13 -3.69 -0.24
N LEU A 48 -15.92 -2.43 -0.64
CA LEU A 48 -16.71 -1.29 -0.16
C LEU A 48 -18.19 -1.40 -0.57
N ARG A 49 -18.47 -1.83 -1.81
CA ARG A 49 -19.85 -2.03 -2.30
C ARG A 49 -20.57 -3.13 -1.53
N VAL A 50 -19.92 -4.28 -1.31
CA VAL A 50 -20.54 -5.47 -0.69
C VAL A 50 -20.64 -5.35 0.82
N MET A 51 -19.60 -4.87 1.49
CA MET A 51 -19.50 -4.89 2.94
C MET A 51 -19.52 -3.50 3.59
N GLY A 52 -19.52 -2.43 2.80
CA GLY A 52 -19.47 -1.05 3.30
C GLY A 52 -18.09 -0.67 3.84
N SER A 53 -17.98 0.53 4.37
CA SER A 53 -16.75 1.16 4.82
C SER A 53 -16.24 0.65 6.17
N ARG A 54 -15.80 -0.59 6.22
CA ARG A 54 -15.19 -1.21 7.41
C ARG A 54 -13.73 -1.60 7.24
N PHE A 55 -13.14 -1.19 6.12
CA PHE A 55 -11.78 -1.54 5.74
C PHE A 55 -10.79 -0.46 6.18
N VAL A 56 -9.59 -0.90 6.51
CA VAL A 56 -8.41 -0.06 6.78
C VAL A 56 -7.22 -0.74 6.14
N GLN A 57 -6.52 -0.06 5.25
CA GLN A 57 -5.26 -0.56 4.71
C GLN A 57 -4.09 -0.08 5.55
N ILE A 58 -3.10 -0.94 5.72
CA ILE A 58 -1.80 -0.60 6.28
C ILE A 58 -0.70 -1.08 5.35
N TYR A 59 0.35 -0.28 5.23
CA TYR A 59 1.56 -0.65 4.50
C TYR A 59 2.75 -0.64 5.45
N GLY A 60 3.63 -1.61 5.25
CA GLY A 60 4.89 -1.77 5.96
C GLY A 60 5.61 -3.01 5.45
N GLN A 61 6.82 -3.19 5.95
CA GLN A 61 7.71 -4.31 5.65
C GLN A 61 8.21 -4.93 6.96
N GLY A 62 9.03 -5.98 6.90
CA GLY A 62 9.69 -6.54 8.08
C GLY A 62 10.56 -5.52 8.82
N GLU A 63 11.16 -4.61 8.07
CA GLU A 63 12.06 -3.55 8.52
C GLU A 63 11.33 -2.35 9.16
N SER A 64 10.04 -2.19 8.90
CA SER A 64 9.12 -1.22 9.54
C SER A 64 7.70 -1.81 9.53
N PRO A 65 7.39 -2.71 10.51
CA PRO A 65 6.22 -3.57 10.43
C PRO A 65 4.89 -2.81 10.53
N MET A 66 4.11 -2.79 9.43
CA MET A 66 2.74 -2.25 9.38
C MET A 66 2.59 -0.77 9.76
N THR A 67 3.69 -0.02 9.83
CA THR A 67 3.72 1.32 10.43
C THR A 67 4.11 2.42 9.48
N ILE A 68 4.34 2.12 8.19
CA ILE A 68 4.76 3.14 7.23
C ILE A 68 3.58 4.04 6.86
N THR A 69 2.50 3.48 6.30
CA THR A 69 1.29 4.26 5.99
C THR A 69 0.01 3.58 6.46
N ALA A 70 -1.06 4.37 6.51
CA ALA A 70 -2.42 3.87 6.68
C ALA A 70 -3.41 4.61 5.77
N LEU A 71 -4.27 3.83 5.09
CA LEU A 71 -5.47 4.33 4.43
C LEU A 71 -6.65 4.05 5.35
N SER A 72 -7.11 5.09 6.03
CA SER A 72 -8.13 4.97 7.07
C SER A 72 -9.52 4.75 6.48
N ARG A 73 -10.44 4.28 7.31
CA ARG A 73 -11.86 4.20 6.97
C ARG A 73 -12.40 5.55 6.48
N HIS A 74 -12.01 6.65 7.11
CA HIS A 74 -12.45 7.99 6.72
C HIS A 74 -12.10 8.31 5.27
N HIS A 75 -10.88 7.97 4.83
CA HIS A 75 -10.46 8.16 3.43
C HIS A 75 -11.26 7.29 2.47
N LEU A 76 -11.66 6.09 2.89
CA LEU A 76 -12.46 5.15 2.09
C LEU A 76 -13.96 5.50 2.04
N GLU A 77 -14.43 6.37 2.92
CA GLU A 77 -15.82 6.87 2.99
C GLU A 77 -16.04 8.20 2.27
N ASP A 78 -14.97 8.90 1.94
CA ASP A 78 -15.02 10.26 1.35
C ASP A 78 -15.28 10.20 -0.18
N TYR A 79 -16.39 9.57 -0.56
CA TYR A 79 -16.79 9.36 -1.96
C TYR A 79 -16.95 10.64 -2.77
N ALA A 80 -17.18 11.78 -2.11
CA ALA A 80 -17.34 13.06 -2.76
C ALA A 80 -16.02 13.76 -3.09
N HIS A 81 -14.89 13.24 -2.60
CA HIS A 81 -13.60 13.87 -2.80
C HIS A 81 -13.17 13.79 -4.28
N PRO A 82 -12.71 14.89 -4.91
CA PRO A 82 -12.31 14.91 -6.33
C PRO A 82 -11.23 13.88 -6.69
N ARG A 83 -10.36 13.52 -5.71
CA ARG A 83 -9.29 12.52 -5.87
C ARG A 83 -9.60 11.20 -5.18
N TYR A 84 -10.89 10.86 -5.00
CA TYR A 84 -11.30 9.64 -4.31
C TYR A 84 -10.69 8.38 -4.94
N GLU A 85 -10.72 8.28 -6.27
CA GLU A 85 -10.18 7.13 -7.01
C GLU A 85 -8.67 6.96 -6.80
N GLN A 86 -7.91 8.05 -6.80
CA GLN A 86 -6.48 8.01 -6.50
C GLN A 86 -6.22 7.58 -5.04
N ARG A 87 -7.04 8.07 -4.10
CA ARG A 87 -6.91 7.72 -2.68
C ARG A 87 -7.17 6.24 -2.42
N ILE A 88 -8.21 5.64 -3.00
CA ILE A 88 -8.50 4.21 -2.82
C ILE A 88 -7.48 3.30 -3.51
N ALA A 89 -6.77 3.79 -4.55
CA ALA A 89 -5.67 3.09 -5.20
C ALA A 89 -4.34 3.22 -4.45
N SER A 90 -4.25 4.13 -3.46
CA SER A 90 -3.06 4.37 -2.65
C SER A 90 -2.95 3.40 -1.48
N VAL A 91 -1.80 3.42 -0.80
CA VAL A 91 -1.62 2.77 0.50
C VAL A 91 -1.81 3.74 1.67
N GLY A 92 -2.33 4.95 1.40
CA GLY A 92 -2.66 5.96 2.38
C GLY A 92 -1.52 6.94 2.67
N VAL A 93 -1.60 7.59 3.83
CA VAL A 93 -0.68 8.62 4.27
C VAL A 93 0.27 8.10 5.35
N ALA A 94 1.42 8.75 5.52
CA ALA A 94 2.37 8.42 6.58
C ALA A 94 1.69 8.34 7.96
N GLN A 95 2.03 7.33 8.73
CA GLN A 95 1.58 7.22 10.11
C GLN A 95 2.38 8.17 11.02
N SER A 96 1.88 8.40 12.22
CA SER A 96 2.58 9.22 13.23
C SER A 96 3.98 8.66 13.46
N LEU A 97 4.97 9.52 13.63
CA LEU A 97 6.38 9.18 13.86
C LEU A 97 7.12 8.61 12.63
N VAL A 98 6.54 8.69 11.44
CA VAL A 98 7.18 8.24 10.20
C VAL A 98 7.25 9.38 9.20
N GLU A 99 8.40 9.55 8.59
CA GLU A 99 8.65 10.41 7.44
C GLU A 99 8.88 9.54 6.20
N ILE A 100 8.27 9.92 5.08
CA ILE A 100 8.40 9.21 3.81
C ILE A 100 8.92 10.19 2.76
N ARG A 101 9.85 9.75 1.94
CA ARG A 101 10.35 10.47 0.77
C ARG A 101 10.44 9.56 -0.43
N ILE A 102 10.49 10.17 -1.61
CA ILE A 102 10.75 9.46 -2.87
C ILE A 102 12.12 9.90 -3.38
N ALA A 103 12.93 8.95 -3.82
CA ALA A 103 14.26 9.22 -4.36
C ALA A 103 14.48 8.55 -5.72
N ASP A 104 15.37 9.11 -6.52
CA ASP A 104 15.86 8.50 -7.74
C ASP A 104 17.01 7.48 -7.47
N ALA A 105 17.53 6.88 -8.54
CA ALA A 105 18.63 5.91 -8.45
C ALA A 105 19.92 6.49 -7.87
N ASP A 106 20.12 7.81 -7.98
CA ASP A 106 21.25 8.53 -7.40
C ASP A 106 20.98 8.99 -5.96
N ARG A 107 19.86 8.55 -5.37
CA ARG A 107 19.37 8.88 -4.01
C ARG A 107 19.01 10.34 -3.81
N LYS A 108 18.80 11.07 -4.87
CA LYS A 108 18.32 12.45 -4.81
C LYS A 108 16.81 12.44 -4.55
N ILE A 109 16.38 13.22 -3.57
CA ILE A 109 14.96 13.37 -3.25
C ILE A 109 14.23 14.02 -4.42
N LEU A 110 13.17 13.38 -4.84
CA LEU A 110 12.32 13.79 -5.94
C LEU A 110 11.18 14.71 -5.46
N PRO A 111 10.66 15.58 -6.33
CA PRO A 111 9.50 16.41 -6.00
C PRO A 111 8.23 15.55 -5.89
N THR A 112 7.21 16.11 -5.25
CA THR A 112 5.86 15.56 -5.15
C THR A 112 5.34 15.15 -6.54
N GLY A 113 4.71 13.98 -6.61
CA GLY A 113 4.18 13.39 -7.84
C GLY A 113 5.20 12.61 -8.68
N ALA A 114 6.50 12.79 -8.44
CA ALA A 114 7.52 12.01 -9.14
C ALA A 114 7.59 10.57 -8.62
N THR A 115 7.93 9.65 -9.52
CA THR A 115 8.06 8.22 -9.21
C THR A 115 9.52 7.87 -8.93
N GLY A 116 9.77 7.13 -7.85
CA GLY A 116 11.08 6.65 -7.45
C GLY A 116 11.01 5.67 -6.29
N GLU A 117 12.14 5.35 -5.68
CA GLU A 117 12.20 4.49 -4.51
C GLU A 117 11.58 5.17 -3.29
N VAL A 118 10.79 4.42 -2.55
CA VAL A 118 10.19 4.86 -1.28
C VAL A 118 11.24 4.76 -0.17
N LEU A 119 11.57 5.88 0.45
CA LEU A 119 12.45 5.97 1.61
C LEU A 119 11.63 6.24 2.87
N VAL A 120 11.98 5.59 3.97
CA VAL A 120 11.25 5.69 5.24
C VAL A 120 12.23 6.02 6.37
N ARG A 121 11.85 6.97 7.23
CA ARG A 121 12.59 7.31 8.45
C ARG A 121 11.62 7.45 9.62
N GLY A 122 12.00 6.95 10.79
CA GLY A 122 11.20 7.08 12.01
C GLY A 122 11.54 6.03 13.05
N GLU A 123 10.94 6.17 14.22
CA GLU A 123 11.17 5.28 15.35
C GLU A 123 10.67 3.85 15.14
N THR A 124 9.87 3.63 14.12
CA THR A 124 9.32 2.31 13.76
C THR A 124 10.21 1.52 12.83
N VAL A 125 11.30 2.12 12.34
CA VAL A 125 12.31 1.44 11.50
C VAL A 125 13.19 0.59 12.40
N MET A 126 13.48 -0.64 11.98
CA MET A 126 14.37 -1.56 12.69
C MET A 126 15.75 -0.96 12.96
N SER A 127 16.43 -1.44 13.98
CA SER A 127 17.84 -1.08 14.25
C SER A 127 18.81 -1.74 13.28
N GLY A 128 18.41 -2.82 12.63
CA GLY A 128 19.19 -3.57 11.66
C GLY A 128 18.85 -5.05 11.63
N TYR A 129 19.48 -5.78 10.72
CA TYR A 129 19.35 -7.24 10.63
C TYR A 129 20.22 -7.92 11.68
N TRP A 130 19.71 -9.01 12.25
CA TRP A 130 20.43 -9.77 13.25
C TRP A 130 21.71 -10.37 12.66
N ASN A 131 22.84 -10.04 13.27
CA ASN A 131 24.16 -10.55 12.90
C ASN A 131 24.54 -10.36 11.41
N ASP A 132 23.97 -9.33 10.76
CA ASP A 132 24.23 -8.98 9.37
C ASP A 132 24.40 -7.46 9.21
N PRO A 133 25.59 -6.95 9.59
CA PRO A 133 25.88 -5.52 9.48
C PRO A 133 25.99 -5.03 8.03
N GLU A 134 26.37 -5.89 7.10
CA GLU A 134 26.51 -5.54 5.68
C GLU A 134 25.13 -5.27 5.06
N SER A 135 24.18 -6.19 5.20
CA SER A 135 22.81 -5.98 4.73
C SER A 135 22.16 -4.80 5.44
N THR A 136 22.44 -4.60 6.75
CA THR A 136 21.95 -3.44 7.49
C THR A 136 22.45 -2.14 6.89
N ALA A 137 23.75 -2.01 6.61
CA ALA A 137 24.34 -0.82 6.03
C ALA A 137 23.87 -0.54 4.58
N ASN A 138 23.52 -1.61 3.84
CA ASN A 138 22.96 -1.49 2.50
C ASN A 138 21.48 -1.05 2.52
N THR A 139 20.74 -1.43 3.56
CA THR A 139 19.30 -1.18 3.66
C THR A 139 18.98 0.11 4.41
N ILE A 140 19.76 0.45 5.45
CA ILE A 140 19.60 1.70 6.22
C ILE A 140 20.79 2.61 5.96
N GLN A 141 20.55 3.71 5.26
CA GLN A 141 21.61 4.65 4.87
C GLN A 141 21.20 6.07 5.27
N ASP A 142 22.10 6.79 5.92
CA ASP A 142 21.88 8.16 6.41
C ASP A 142 20.57 8.30 7.23
N GLY A 143 20.21 7.24 7.98
CA GLY A 143 19.00 7.18 8.79
C GLY A 143 17.72 6.91 8.01
N TRP A 144 17.80 6.58 6.71
CA TRP A 144 16.67 6.21 5.87
C TRP A 144 16.71 4.71 5.54
N LEU A 145 15.56 4.07 5.73
CA LEU A 145 15.27 2.73 5.22
C LEU A 145 15.01 2.82 3.72
N HIS A 146 15.79 2.14 2.92
CA HIS A 146 15.58 1.90 1.50
C HIS A 146 14.64 0.70 1.36
N THR A 147 13.37 0.96 1.02
CA THR A 147 12.35 -0.08 1.04
C THR A 147 12.43 -1.04 -0.14
N GLY A 148 13.06 -0.64 -1.23
CA GLY A 148 13.03 -1.35 -2.50
C GLY A 148 11.65 -1.32 -3.17
N ASP A 149 10.67 -0.61 -2.61
CA ASP A 149 9.38 -0.37 -3.25
C ASP A 149 9.46 0.93 -4.08
N VAL A 150 8.84 0.92 -5.25
CA VAL A 150 8.72 2.09 -6.13
C VAL A 150 7.33 2.68 -5.99
N GLY A 151 7.26 4.00 -5.86
CA GLY A 151 5.99 4.70 -5.69
C GLY A 151 6.10 6.20 -5.92
N SER A 152 5.01 6.91 -5.67
CA SER A 152 4.93 8.36 -5.71
C SER A 152 4.06 8.89 -4.58
N ILE A 153 4.33 10.10 -4.10
CA ILE A 153 3.52 10.79 -3.09
C ILE A 153 2.82 11.95 -3.77
N ASP A 154 1.51 12.06 -3.60
CA ASP A 154 0.73 13.17 -4.13
C ASP A 154 0.77 14.41 -3.21
N GLU A 155 0.11 15.49 -3.63
CA GLU A 155 0.05 16.77 -2.91
C GLU A 155 -0.67 16.68 -1.55
N ASP A 156 -1.53 15.68 -1.36
CA ASP A 156 -2.23 15.41 -0.09
C ASP A 156 -1.43 14.45 0.82
N GLY A 157 -0.26 13.98 0.36
CA GLY A 157 0.60 13.06 1.10
C GLY A 157 0.24 11.58 0.94
N PHE A 158 -0.64 11.21 0.00
CA PHE A 158 -0.97 9.81 -0.26
C PHE A 158 0.13 9.14 -1.06
N LEU A 159 0.61 8.01 -0.54
CA LEU A 159 1.59 7.14 -1.20
C LEU A 159 0.88 6.15 -2.11
N THR A 160 1.21 6.16 -3.39
CA THR A 160 0.79 5.13 -4.35
C THR A 160 1.99 4.26 -4.69
N LEU A 161 1.92 2.97 -4.37
CA LEU A 161 2.95 2.00 -4.75
C LEU A 161 2.70 1.53 -6.18
N LYS A 162 3.78 1.46 -6.94
CA LYS A 162 3.75 0.96 -8.33
C LYS A 162 4.20 -0.49 -8.40
N ASP A 163 5.38 -0.81 -7.85
CA ASP A 163 5.92 -2.16 -7.81
C ASP A 163 7.15 -2.25 -6.88
N ARG A 164 7.78 -3.42 -6.82
CA ARG A 164 9.15 -3.58 -6.31
C ARG A 164 10.16 -3.15 -7.36
N SER A 165 11.26 -2.52 -6.95
CA SER A 165 12.31 -2.07 -7.87
C SER A 165 12.91 -3.22 -8.71
N ARG A 166 13.02 -4.41 -8.10
CA ARG A 166 13.50 -5.64 -8.75
C ARG A 166 12.52 -6.25 -9.77
N ASP A 167 11.23 -5.93 -9.67
CA ASP A 167 10.17 -6.51 -10.50
C ASP A 167 9.81 -5.58 -11.67
N VAL A 168 10.38 -4.37 -11.71
CA VAL A 168 10.21 -3.41 -12.81
C VAL A 168 10.81 -3.96 -14.10
N ILE A 169 10.00 -4.04 -15.15
CA ILE A 169 10.44 -4.47 -16.46
C ILE A 169 10.95 -3.27 -17.25
N ILE A 170 12.18 -3.34 -17.75
CA ILE A 170 12.74 -2.28 -18.60
C ILE A 170 12.66 -2.74 -20.06
N SER A 171 11.91 -2.00 -20.87
CA SER A 171 11.75 -2.29 -22.30
C SER A 171 11.90 -1.01 -23.12
N GLY A 172 12.87 -0.97 -24.05
CA GLY A 172 13.10 0.20 -24.90
C GLY A 172 13.43 1.50 -24.12
N GLY A 173 13.96 1.38 -22.90
CA GLY A 173 14.27 2.53 -22.03
C GLY A 173 13.07 3.02 -21.20
N ALA A 174 11.91 2.38 -21.33
CA ALA A 174 10.74 2.68 -20.49
C ALA A 174 10.60 1.66 -19.36
N ASN A 175 10.21 2.14 -18.17
CA ASN A 175 9.83 1.29 -17.04
C ASN A 175 8.38 0.84 -17.21
N ILE A 176 8.17 -0.47 -17.17
CA ILE A 176 6.84 -1.10 -17.15
C ILE A 176 6.67 -1.70 -15.76
N TYR A 177 5.63 -1.27 -15.07
CA TYR A 177 5.29 -1.76 -13.73
C TYR A 177 4.25 -2.87 -13.87
N PRO A 178 4.56 -4.15 -13.52
CA PRO A 178 3.63 -5.27 -13.62
C PRO A 178 2.25 -4.98 -13.02
N ARG A 179 2.22 -4.31 -11.88
CA ARG A 179 0.97 -3.94 -11.22
C ARG A 179 0.04 -3.07 -12.09
N GLU A 180 0.57 -2.15 -12.88
CA GLU A 180 -0.25 -1.32 -13.80
C GLU A 180 -0.91 -2.18 -14.89
N VAL A 181 -0.21 -3.22 -15.36
CA VAL A 181 -0.76 -4.20 -16.30
C VAL A 181 -1.84 -5.05 -15.65
N GLU A 182 -1.58 -5.56 -14.45
CA GLU A 182 -2.51 -6.37 -13.67
C GLU A 182 -3.81 -5.60 -13.32
N GLU A 183 -3.71 -4.34 -12.89
CA GLU A 183 -4.87 -3.47 -12.66
C GLU A 183 -5.73 -3.32 -13.93
N THR A 184 -5.08 -3.16 -15.09
CA THR A 184 -5.78 -3.04 -16.38
C THR A 184 -6.47 -4.34 -16.76
N LEU A 185 -5.82 -5.50 -16.57
CA LEU A 185 -6.39 -6.80 -16.85
C LEU A 185 -7.61 -7.12 -15.99
N LEU A 186 -7.59 -6.70 -14.72
CA LEU A 186 -8.72 -6.89 -13.80
C LEU A 186 -9.98 -6.09 -14.18
N LEU A 187 -9.85 -5.08 -15.03
CA LEU A 187 -10.99 -4.33 -15.58
C LEU A 187 -11.64 -5.03 -16.78
N HIS A 188 -10.98 -6.06 -17.33
CA HIS A 188 -11.51 -6.80 -18.47
C HIS A 188 -12.62 -7.75 -18.01
N PRO A 189 -13.79 -7.79 -18.68
CA PRO A 189 -14.95 -8.57 -18.25
C PRO A 189 -14.85 -10.11 -18.42
N GLY A 190 -13.66 -10.65 -18.68
CA GLY A 190 -13.38 -12.08 -18.82
C GLY A 190 -13.00 -12.46 -20.22
#